data_67ff077a5359cd8760490024052aada5
#
_entry.id   67ff077a5359cd8760490024052aada5
#
_cell.length_a   1.000
_cell.length_b   1.000
_cell.length_c   1.000
_cell.angle_alpha   90.00
_cell.angle_beta   90.00
_cell.angle_gamma   90.00
#
_symmetry.space_group_name_H-M   'P 1'
#
loop_
_entity.id
_entity.type
_entity.pdbx_description
1 polymer ?
#
loop_
_entity_poly.entity_id
_entity_poly.type
_entity_poly.pdbx_seq_one_letter_code
_entity_poly.pdbx_strand_id
1 'polypeptide(L)'
;MKELVETIRATPKSVVISMAGMPLAKQQEMITEYCEALLEGTLGKGIMTVFEECQDFIPQMGKPKSADAIIRLCKLGRALGYGATLISQRPAGVGKEALSQASIYLVHNVINARDLKALDDQLSFGTDKKTIKRMLDGIAKAKKGEVIAYAPEFYRDRGYVVVGKIRGDRRTEHKG
;
A
#
# COMPACT_ATOMS: atom_id res chain seq x y z
N MET A 1 -2.62 -6.54 21.98
CA MET A 1 -3.04 -5.89 20.73
C MET A 1 -4.54 -5.56 20.68
N LYS A 2 -5.43 -6.41 21.17
CA LYS A 2 -6.89 -6.14 21.18
C LYS A 2 -7.26 -4.81 21.86
N GLU A 3 -6.71 -4.49 23.02
CA GLU A 3 -6.94 -3.23 23.74
C GLU A 3 -6.51 -2.00 22.91
N LEU A 4 -5.39 -2.09 22.19
CA LEU A 4 -4.95 -1.03 21.28
C LEU A 4 -5.96 -0.81 20.15
N VAL A 5 -6.47 -1.89 19.54
CA VAL A 5 -7.47 -1.81 18.47
C VAL A 5 -8.77 -1.19 18.99
N GLU A 6 -9.22 -1.54 20.18
CA GLU A 6 -10.40 -0.92 20.81
C GLU A 6 -10.17 0.57 21.09
N THR A 7 -8.96 0.94 21.56
CA THR A 7 -8.59 2.35 21.75
C THR A 7 -8.63 3.11 20.41
N ILE A 8 -8.10 2.53 19.33
CA ILE A 8 -8.13 3.13 17.99
C ILE A 8 -9.58 3.30 17.51
N ARG A 9 -10.43 2.30 17.71
CA ARG A 9 -11.86 2.37 17.36
C ARG A 9 -12.61 3.46 18.11
N ALA A 10 -12.29 3.65 19.39
CA ALA A 10 -12.90 4.66 20.22
C ALA A 10 -12.36 6.08 19.96
N THR A 11 -11.20 6.20 19.35
CA THR A 11 -10.49 7.47 19.16
C THR A 11 -10.81 8.08 17.78
N PRO A 12 -11.37 9.30 17.71
CA PRO A 12 -11.64 9.97 16.43
C PRO A 12 -10.41 10.65 15.83
N LYS A 13 -9.21 10.18 16.14
CA LYS A 13 -7.92 10.76 15.74
C LYS A 13 -7.05 9.72 15.05
N SER A 14 -6.16 10.18 14.19
CA SER A 14 -5.10 9.32 13.63
C SER A 14 -4.12 8.91 14.75
N VAL A 15 -3.74 7.64 14.71
CA VAL A 15 -2.78 7.04 15.67
C VAL A 15 -1.56 6.57 14.88
N VAL A 16 -0.37 6.89 15.35
CA VAL A 16 0.91 6.40 14.80
C VAL A 16 1.51 5.41 15.78
N ILE A 17 1.80 4.21 15.28
CA ILE A 17 2.47 3.16 16.05
C ILE A 17 3.89 3.06 15.53
N SER A 18 4.85 3.53 16.32
CA SER A 18 6.28 3.40 15.97
C SER A 18 6.83 2.06 16.44
N MET A 19 7.40 1.31 15.52
CA MET A 19 8.10 0.05 15.77
C MET A 19 9.62 0.20 15.60
N ALA A 20 10.11 1.43 15.56
CA ALA A 20 11.53 1.72 15.41
C ALA A 20 12.35 1.06 16.52
N GLY A 21 13.46 0.42 16.15
CA GLY A 21 14.33 -0.30 17.10
C GLY A 21 13.87 -1.70 17.48
N MET A 22 12.68 -2.13 17.06
CA MET A 22 12.25 -3.52 17.29
C MET A 22 12.84 -4.48 16.25
N PRO A 23 13.20 -5.71 16.62
CA PRO A 23 13.55 -6.76 15.66
C PRO A 23 12.40 -7.02 14.68
N LEU A 24 12.71 -7.27 13.40
CA LEU A 24 11.71 -7.48 12.35
C LEU A 24 10.68 -8.57 12.71
N ALA A 25 11.11 -9.68 13.28
CA ALA A 25 10.21 -10.74 13.70
C ALA A 25 9.16 -10.25 14.70
N LYS A 26 9.54 -9.36 15.64
CA LYS A 26 8.60 -8.78 16.61
C LYS A 26 7.65 -7.79 15.96
N GLN A 27 8.12 -7.01 15.00
CA GLN A 27 7.25 -6.13 14.21
C GLN A 27 6.22 -6.93 13.43
N GLN A 28 6.63 -8.03 12.78
CA GLN A 28 5.74 -8.94 12.04
C GLN A 28 4.69 -9.59 12.95
N GLU A 29 5.08 -9.99 14.17
CA GLU A 29 4.16 -10.53 15.17
C GLU A 29 3.10 -9.48 15.56
N MET A 30 3.52 -8.26 15.89
CA MET A 30 2.62 -7.17 16.26
C MET A 30 1.62 -6.83 15.14
N ILE A 31 2.09 -6.79 13.89
CA ILE A 31 1.23 -6.55 12.73
C ILE A 31 0.22 -7.68 12.54
N THR A 32 0.65 -8.93 12.74
CA THR A 32 -0.24 -10.09 12.69
C THR A 32 -1.36 -9.95 13.70
N GLU A 33 -1.02 -9.74 14.97
CA GLU A 33 -1.99 -9.57 16.05
C GLU A 33 -2.94 -8.37 15.82
N TYR A 34 -2.41 -7.28 15.27
CA TYR A 34 -3.21 -6.09 14.95
C TYR A 34 -4.24 -6.39 13.86
N CYS A 35 -3.83 -6.99 12.76
CA CYS A 35 -4.74 -7.34 11.66
C CYS A 35 -5.80 -8.35 12.11
N GLU A 36 -5.42 -9.36 12.89
CA GLU A 36 -6.35 -10.35 13.45
C GLU A 36 -7.36 -9.69 14.38
N ALA A 37 -6.92 -8.82 15.28
CA ALA A 37 -7.80 -8.09 16.19
C ALA A 37 -8.78 -7.15 15.44
N LEU A 38 -8.36 -6.55 14.32
CA LEU A 38 -9.27 -5.80 13.45
C LEU A 38 -10.33 -6.71 12.83
N LEU A 39 -9.93 -7.87 12.31
CA LEU A 39 -10.83 -8.79 11.60
C LEU A 39 -11.78 -9.55 12.54
N GLU A 40 -11.42 -9.73 13.81
CA GLU A 40 -12.30 -10.31 14.84
C GLU A 40 -13.41 -9.35 15.29
N GLY A 41 -13.27 -8.06 15.00
CA GLY A 41 -14.22 -7.05 15.45
C GLY A 41 -15.51 -7.00 14.62
N THR A 42 -16.55 -6.46 15.24
CA THR A 42 -17.80 -6.14 14.54
C THR A 42 -17.65 -4.91 13.66
N LEU A 43 -18.57 -4.73 12.68
CA LEU A 43 -18.70 -3.53 11.85
C LEU A 43 -18.47 -2.27 12.68
N GLY A 44 -17.39 -1.57 12.41
CA GLY A 44 -16.97 -0.38 13.15
C GLY A 44 -16.97 0.87 12.29
N LYS A 45 -16.55 1.99 12.89
CA LYS A 45 -16.21 3.20 12.15
C LYS A 45 -15.07 2.87 11.18
N GLY A 46 -15.12 3.44 9.97
CA GLY A 46 -14.08 3.20 8.96
C GLY A 46 -12.66 3.48 9.50
N ILE A 47 -11.79 2.48 9.42
CA ILE A 47 -10.38 2.60 9.79
C ILE A 47 -9.55 2.37 8.53
N MET A 48 -8.69 3.33 8.22
CA MET A 48 -7.66 3.18 7.19
C MET A 48 -6.33 2.90 7.87
N THR A 49 -5.77 1.72 7.63
CA THR A 49 -4.44 1.37 8.13
C THR A 49 -3.39 1.61 7.07
N VAL A 50 -2.31 2.29 7.43
CA VAL A 50 -1.16 2.54 6.56
C VAL A 50 0.01 1.68 7.04
N PHE A 51 0.52 0.83 6.15
CA PHE A 51 1.71 0.01 6.39
C PHE A 51 2.88 0.60 5.61
N GLU A 52 3.78 1.29 6.30
CA GLU A 52 5.03 1.79 5.71
C GLU A 52 6.07 0.67 5.60
N GLU A 53 6.92 0.72 4.57
CA GLU A 53 7.92 -0.30 4.24
C GLU A 53 7.32 -1.71 4.20
N CYS A 54 6.14 -1.82 3.57
CA CYS A 54 5.32 -3.04 3.62
C CYS A 54 6.03 -4.28 3.05
N GLN A 55 7.10 -4.14 2.25
CA GLN A 55 7.90 -5.28 1.78
C GLN A 55 8.53 -6.08 2.93
N ASP A 56 8.72 -5.48 4.11
CA ASP A 56 9.26 -6.17 5.28
C ASP A 56 8.21 -7.08 5.95
N PHE A 57 6.94 -6.81 5.71
CA PHE A 57 5.80 -7.52 6.29
C PHE A 57 5.09 -8.43 5.29
N ILE A 58 5.19 -8.10 3.99
CA ILE A 58 4.62 -8.86 2.88
C ILE A 58 5.70 -9.06 1.82
N PRO A 59 6.79 -9.75 2.14
CA PRO A 59 7.90 -9.93 1.21
C PRO A 59 7.50 -10.79 0.00
N GLN A 60 8.12 -10.51 -1.15
CA GLN A 60 7.97 -11.33 -2.36
C GLN A 60 8.48 -12.77 -2.15
N MET A 61 9.48 -12.95 -1.31
CA MET A 61 10.03 -14.25 -0.94
C MET A 61 9.83 -14.50 0.56
N GLY A 62 9.38 -15.70 0.90
CA GLY A 62 8.99 -16.03 2.26
C GLY A 62 7.50 -15.73 2.52
N LYS A 63 6.95 -16.32 3.56
CA LYS A 63 5.55 -16.14 3.96
C LYS A 63 5.44 -15.97 5.48
N PRO A 64 5.84 -14.80 6.02
CA PRO A 64 5.61 -14.53 7.42
C PRO A 64 4.10 -14.44 7.69
N LYS A 65 3.66 -14.73 8.90
CA LYS A 65 2.25 -14.63 9.30
C LYS A 65 1.66 -13.25 9.05
N SER A 66 2.47 -12.21 9.14
CA SER A 66 2.06 -10.83 8.84
C SER A 66 1.59 -10.67 7.38
N ALA A 67 2.20 -11.39 6.42
CA ALA A 67 1.78 -11.35 5.03
C ALA A 67 0.34 -11.88 4.87
N ASP A 68 0.05 -13.06 5.43
CA ASP A 68 -1.30 -13.63 5.38
C ASP A 68 -2.31 -12.73 6.09
N ALA A 69 -1.96 -12.16 7.25
CA ALA A 69 -2.84 -11.30 8.03
C ALA A 69 -3.18 -10.00 7.27
N ILE A 70 -2.20 -9.34 6.66
CA ILE A 70 -2.42 -8.13 5.87
C ILE A 70 -3.24 -8.45 4.60
N ILE A 71 -2.92 -9.54 3.89
CA ILE A 71 -3.67 -9.95 2.70
C ILE A 71 -5.14 -10.24 3.07
N ARG A 72 -5.40 -10.89 4.20
CA ARG A 72 -6.77 -11.10 4.70
C ARG A 72 -7.45 -9.76 5.02
N LEU A 73 -6.75 -8.82 5.63
CA LEU A 73 -7.29 -7.48 5.88
C LEU A 73 -7.65 -6.78 4.56
N CYS A 74 -6.81 -6.86 3.53
CA CYS A 74 -7.12 -6.29 2.22
C CYS A 74 -8.35 -6.94 1.57
N LYS A 75 -8.51 -8.25 1.70
CA LYS A 75 -9.64 -9.01 1.11
C LYS A 75 -10.96 -8.80 1.85
N LEU A 76 -10.94 -8.80 3.16
CA LEU A 76 -12.12 -8.85 4.01
C LEU A 76 -12.47 -7.52 4.65
N GLY A 77 -11.48 -6.63 4.80
CA GLY A 77 -11.62 -5.38 5.53
C GLY A 77 -12.72 -4.49 5.00
N ARG A 78 -12.91 -4.44 3.67
CA ARG A 78 -13.97 -3.62 3.04
C ARG A 78 -15.37 -3.93 3.60
N ALA A 79 -15.68 -5.20 3.80
CA ALA A 79 -16.98 -5.60 4.36
C ALA A 79 -17.15 -5.18 5.83
N LEU A 80 -16.04 -4.97 6.54
CA LEU A 80 -15.99 -4.53 7.94
C LEU A 80 -15.77 -3.03 8.09
N GLY A 81 -15.70 -2.27 6.99
CA GLY A 81 -15.41 -0.84 6.99
C GLY A 81 -13.93 -0.49 7.16
N TYR A 82 -13.02 -1.42 6.92
CA TYR A 82 -11.57 -1.21 7.01
C TYR A 82 -10.92 -1.10 5.63
N GLY A 83 -9.93 -0.22 5.52
CA GLY A 83 -9.07 -0.09 4.36
C GLY A 83 -7.61 -0.26 4.72
N ALA A 84 -6.79 -0.59 3.72
CA ALA A 84 -5.35 -0.68 3.86
C ALA A 84 -4.65 0.14 2.77
N THR A 85 -3.58 0.84 3.17
CA THR A 85 -2.63 1.49 2.26
C THR A 85 -1.27 0.84 2.46
N LEU A 86 -0.71 0.31 1.39
CA LEU A 86 0.60 -0.33 1.41
C LEU A 86 1.60 0.63 0.78
N ILE A 87 2.64 1.01 1.52
CA ILE A 87 3.70 1.90 1.06
C ILE A 87 5.00 1.12 0.98
N SER A 88 5.67 1.19 -0.16
CA SER A 88 6.96 0.56 -0.36
C SER A 88 7.83 1.40 -1.29
N GLN A 89 9.11 1.49 -0.97
CA GLN A 89 10.14 2.05 -1.86
C GLN A 89 10.68 1.00 -2.84
N ARG A 90 10.32 -0.28 -2.64
CA ARG A 90 10.83 -1.42 -3.43
C ARG A 90 9.69 -2.31 -3.91
N PRO A 91 8.95 -1.91 -4.95
CA PRO A 91 7.82 -2.68 -5.48
C PRO A 91 8.15 -4.15 -5.78
N ALA A 92 9.34 -4.44 -6.29
CA ALA A 92 9.80 -5.81 -6.54
C ALA A 92 9.96 -6.66 -5.26
N GLY A 93 10.05 -6.02 -4.11
CA GLY A 93 10.15 -6.68 -2.80
C GLY A 93 8.79 -7.06 -2.20
N VAL A 94 7.69 -6.55 -2.74
CA VAL A 94 6.34 -6.78 -2.21
C VAL A 94 5.71 -8.01 -2.86
N GLY A 95 5.05 -8.84 -2.05
CA GLY A 95 4.35 -10.03 -2.52
C GLY A 95 3.25 -9.71 -3.53
N LYS A 96 3.25 -10.39 -4.67
CA LYS A 96 2.30 -10.14 -5.79
C LYS A 96 0.84 -10.30 -5.37
N GLU A 97 0.55 -11.21 -4.45
CA GLU A 97 -0.82 -11.41 -3.96
C GLU A 97 -1.35 -10.17 -3.25
N ALA A 98 -0.55 -9.49 -2.45
CA ALA A 98 -0.94 -8.24 -1.79
C ALA A 98 -1.14 -7.11 -2.81
N LEU A 99 -0.22 -6.97 -3.77
CA LEU A 99 -0.34 -5.99 -4.83
C LEU A 99 -1.64 -6.17 -5.64
N SER A 100 -2.02 -7.40 -5.94
CA SER A 100 -3.25 -7.69 -6.69
C SER A 100 -4.55 -7.31 -5.96
N GLN A 101 -4.51 -7.03 -4.67
CA GLN A 101 -5.66 -6.56 -3.89
C GLN A 101 -5.83 -5.03 -3.95
N ALA A 102 -4.85 -4.31 -4.47
CA ALA A 102 -4.94 -2.85 -4.54
C ALA A 102 -5.82 -2.41 -5.71
N SER A 103 -6.82 -1.58 -5.42
CA SER A 103 -7.69 -0.95 -6.43
C SER A 103 -7.08 0.34 -7.00
N ILE A 104 -6.13 0.94 -6.28
CA ILE A 104 -5.47 2.19 -6.65
C ILE A 104 -3.97 2.06 -6.45
N TYR A 105 -3.21 2.44 -7.46
CA TYR A 105 -1.76 2.55 -7.41
C TYR A 105 -1.35 4.01 -7.55
N LEU A 106 -0.56 4.49 -6.61
CA LEU A 106 0.06 5.80 -6.65
C LEU A 106 1.57 5.61 -6.76
N VAL A 107 2.12 5.84 -7.94
CA VAL A 107 3.52 5.54 -8.23
C VAL A 107 4.29 6.84 -8.43
N HIS A 108 5.27 7.05 -7.58
CA HIS A 108 6.26 8.12 -7.71
C HIS A 108 7.43 7.68 -8.59
N ASN A 109 8.53 8.44 -8.59
CA ASN A 109 9.72 8.10 -9.36
C ASN A 109 10.30 6.73 -8.95
N VAL A 110 10.45 5.85 -9.92
CA VAL A 110 11.12 4.54 -9.79
C VAL A 110 12.06 4.40 -10.99
N ILE A 111 13.34 4.17 -10.72
CA ILE A 111 14.38 4.04 -11.74
C ILE A 111 15.01 2.64 -11.79
N ASN A 112 14.83 1.82 -10.77
CA ASN A 112 15.39 0.48 -10.71
C ASN A 112 14.67 -0.45 -11.68
N ALA A 113 15.41 -1.16 -12.53
CA ALA A 113 14.83 -2.03 -13.56
C ALA A 113 13.98 -3.18 -13.01
N ARG A 114 14.33 -3.74 -11.85
CA ARG A 114 13.54 -4.81 -11.20
C ARG A 114 12.20 -4.27 -10.72
N ASP A 115 12.22 -3.08 -10.13
CA ASP A 115 11.02 -2.42 -9.60
C ASP A 115 10.10 -1.98 -10.74
N LEU A 116 10.66 -1.43 -11.83
CA LEU A 116 9.89 -1.10 -13.03
C LEU A 116 9.27 -2.34 -13.68
N LYS A 117 9.99 -3.47 -13.70
CA LYS A 117 9.43 -4.74 -14.20
C LYS A 117 8.30 -5.26 -13.30
N ALA A 118 8.43 -5.16 -11.98
CA ALA A 118 7.37 -5.56 -11.07
C ALA A 118 6.11 -4.71 -11.25
N LEU A 119 6.26 -3.41 -11.50
CA LEU A 119 5.16 -2.52 -11.85
C LEU A 119 4.56 -2.86 -13.20
N ASP A 120 5.36 -3.16 -14.23
CA ASP A 120 4.87 -3.61 -15.53
C ASP A 120 4.01 -4.87 -15.41
N ASP A 121 4.53 -5.89 -14.72
CA ASP A 121 3.80 -7.14 -14.45
C ASP A 121 2.45 -6.87 -13.77
N GLN A 122 2.40 -5.91 -12.84
CA GLN A 122 1.20 -5.62 -12.05
C GLN A 122 0.21 -4.72 -12.75
N LEU A 123 0.68 -3.72 -13.52
CA LEU A 123 -0.17 -2.72 -14.18
C LEU A 123 -0.66 -3.19 -15.54
N SER A 124 -0.13 -4.28 -16.09
CA SER A 124 -0.50 -4.81 -17.41
C SER A 124 -1.90 -5.43 -17.48
N PHE A 125 -2.56 -5.61 -16.34
CA PHE A 125 -3.92 -6.15 -16.31
C PHE A 125 -4.94 -5.07 -16.69
N GLY A 126 -5.58 -5.23 -17.85
CA GLY A 126 -6.73 -4.41 -18.27
C GLY A 126 -6.38 -3.14 -19.05
N THR A 127 -5.13 -2.96 -19.48
CA THR A 127 -4.69 -1.80 -20.25
C THR A 127 -3.82 -2.21 -21.44
N ASP A 128 -3.88 -1.45 -22.55
CA ASP A 128 -3.08 -1.71 -23.72
C ASP A 128 -1.57 -1.45 -23.50
N LYS A 129 -0.74 -2.21 -24.23
CA LYS A 129 0.73 -2.13 -24.10
C LYS A 129 1.32 -0.74 -24.33
N LYS A 130 0.69 0.08 -25.19
CA LYS A 130 1.18 1.43 -25.49
C LYS A 130 0.97 2.36 -24.29
N THR A 131 -0.16 2.25 -23.62
CA THR A 131 -0.47 3.00 -22.41
C THR A 131 0.44 2.58 -21.28
N ILE A 132 0.66 1.27 -21.06
CA ILE A 132 1.60 0.78 -20.04
C ILE A 132 3.00 1.33 -20.27
N LYS A 133 3.51 1.24 -21.52
CA LYS A 133 4.84 1.78 -21.83
C LYS A 133 4.95 3.28 -21.52
N ARG A 134 3.94 4.07 -21.87
CA ARG A 134 3.90 5.51 -21.52
C ARG A 134 3.91 5.75 -20.01
N MET A 135 3.19 4.92 -19.25
CA MET A 135 3.19 4.99 -17.80
C MET A 135 4.58 4.72 -17.21
N LEU A 136 5.22 3.63 -17.61
CA LEU A 136 6.54 3.26 -17.11
C LEU A 136 7.60 4.31 -17.48
N ASP A 137 7.55 4.84 -18.71
CA ASP A 137 8.41 5.94 -19.14
C ASP A 137 8.16 7.22 -18.30
N GLY A 138 6.90 7.49 -17.95
CA GLY A 138 6.51 8.60 -17.10
C GLY A 138 7.00 8.41 -15.65
N ILE A 139 6.85 7.21 -15.09
CA ILE A 139 7.32 6.86 -13.75
C ILE A 139 8.85 7.05 -13.65
N ALA A 140 9.59 6.55 -14.62
CA ALA A 140 11.07 6.65 -14.62
C ALA A 140 11.57 8.10 -14.73
N LYS A 141 10.77 9.01 -15.32
CA LYS A 141 11.10 10.43 -15.53
C LYS A 141 10.42 11.38 -14.53
N ALA A 142 9.57 10.85 -13.65
CA ALA A 142 8.82 11.65 -12.70
C ALA A 142 9.74 12.47 -11.78
N LYS A 143 9.43 13.76 -11.63
CA LYS A 143 10.16 14.66 -10.75
C LYS A 143 9.67 14.53 -9.31
N LYS A 144 10.42 15.06 -8.36
CA LYS A 144 10.03 15.11 -6.95
C LYS A 144 8.62 15.69 -6.79
N GLY A 145 7.74 14.90 -6.17
CA GLY A 145 6.34 15.25 -5.93
C GLY A 145 5.40 15.01 -7.11
N GLU A 146 5.87 14.51 -8.24
CA GLU A 146 4.99 13.99 -9.29
C GLU A 146 4.56 12.58 -8.95
N VAL A 147 3.33 12.23 -9.34
CA VAL A 147 2.73 10.92 -9.07
C VAL A 147 1.94 10.47 -10.31
N ILE A 148 2.03 9.21 -10.61
CA ILE A 148 1.16 8.56 -11.59
C ILE A 148 0.16 7.73 -10.82
N ALA A 149 -1.12 8.03 -10.99
CA ALA A 149 -2.23 7.31 -10.39
C ALA A 149 -2.83 6.34 -11.42
N TYR A 150 -2.95 5.09 -11.05
CA TYR A 150 -3.60 4.05 -11.83
C TYR A 150 -4.72 3.42 -11.00
N ALA A 151 -5.96 3.51 -11.47
CA ALA A 151 -7.14 3.03 -10.77
C ALA A 151 -8.16 2.45 -11.77
N PRO A 152 -7.88 1.26 -12.34
CA PRO A 152 -8.66 0.71 -13.45
C PRO A 152 -10.13 0.44 -13.10
N GLU A 153 -10.42 0.10 -11.84
CA GLU A 153 -11.80 -0.15 -11.41
C GLU A 153 -12.69 1.09 -11.40
N PHE A 154 -12.08 2.26 -11.16
CA PHE A 154 -12.82 3.53 -11.09
C PHE A 154 -13.00 4.20 -12.46
N TYR A 155 -12.20 3.80 -13.46
CA TYR A 155 -12.11 4.46 -14.75
C TYR A 155 -12.21 3.48 -15.93
N ARG A 156 -13.10 2.49 -15.82
CA ARG A 156 -13.28 1.42 -16.83
C ARG A 156 -13.44 1.91 -18.26
N ASP A 157 -14.12 3.06 -18.45
CA ASP A 157 -14.42 3.58 -19.78
C ASP A 157 -13.26 4.36 -20.43
N ARG A 158 -12.20 4.64 -19.70
CA ARG A 158 -11.17 5.58 -20.17
C ARG A 158 -9.72 5.12 -19.98
N GLY A 159 -9.44 4.00 -19.30
CA GLY A 159 -8.07 3.48 -19.09
C GLY A 159 -7.13 4.51 -18.46
N TYR A 160 -7.59 5.28 -17.47
CA TYR A 160 -6.87 6.45 -17.03
C TYR A 160 -5.65 6.19 -16.17
N VAL A 161 -4.60 6.76 -16.69
CA VAL A 161 -3.42 7.18 -15.94
C VAL A 161 -3.53 8.67 -15.71
N VAL A 162 -3.64 9.09 -14.48
CA VAL A 162 -3.57 10.51 -14.13
C VAL A 162 -2.16 10.83 -13.70
N VAL A 163 -1.49 11.72 -14.42
CA VAL A 163 -0.24 12.32 -13.94
C VAL A 163 -0.62 13.52 -13.08
N GLY A 164 -0.29 13.43 -11.81
CA GLY A 164 -0.54 14.46 -10.82
C GLY A 164 0.73 14.99 -10.19
N LYS A 165 0.62 16.10 -9.50
CA LYS A 165 1.68 16.65 -8.66
C LYS A 165 1.14 16.87 -7.26
N ILE A 166 1.83 16.34 -6.26
CA ILE A 166 1.48 16.61 -4.87
C ILE A 166 1.66 18.10 -4.59
N ARG A 167 0.63 18.74 -4.06
CA ARG A 167 0.64 20.16 -3.73
C ARG A 167 1.75 20.48 -2.73
N GLY A 168 2.47 21.57 -2.95
CA GLY A 168 3.62 21.97 -2.14
C GLY A 168 3.27 22.23 -0.66
N ASP A 169 2.06 22.77 -0.41
CA ASP A 169 1.52 23.03 0.92
C ASP A 169 1.14 21.78 1.72
N ARG A 170 1.19 20.60 1.08
CA ARG A 170 0.90 19.29 1.68
C ARG A 170 2.14 18.39 1.80
N ARG A 171 3.32 18.95 1.53
CA ARG A 171 4.58 18.19 1.62
C ARG A 171 5.24 18.42 2.96
N THR A 172 5.69 17.34 3.59
CA THR A 172 6.68 17.43 4.66
C THR A 172 8.05 17.52 4.01
N GLU A 173 8.71 18.66 4.15
CA GLU A 173 10.12 18.78 3.74
C GLU A 173 10.97 18.14 4.82
N HIS A 174 11.54 16.97 4.55
CA HIS A 174 12.66 16.49 5.32
C HIS A 174 13.87 17.34 4.94
N LYS A 175 14.23 18.27 5.79
CA LYS A 175 15.56 18.88 5.75
C LYS A 175 16.53 17.79 6.16
N GLY A 176 17.25 17.23 5.18
CA GLY A 176 18.37 16.33 5.39
C GLY A 176 19.53 17.03 6.11
#